data_bb86f7697cf3d6d75a2da8f3060d088c
#
_entry.id   bb86f7697cf3d6d75a2da8f3060d088c
#
_cell.length_a   1.000
_cell.length_b   1.000
_cell.length_c   1.000
_cell.angle_alpha   90.00
_cell.angle_beta   90.00
_cell.angle_gamma   90.00
#
_symmetry.space_group_name_H-M   'P 1'
#
loop_
_entity.id
_entity.type
_entity.pdbx_description
1 polymer ?
#
loop_
_entity_poly.entity_id
_entity_poly.type
_entity_poly.pdbx_seq_one_letter_code
_entity_poly.pdbx_strand_id
1 'polypeptide(L)'
;MKKRILPILLYTVFVAVISALITTAWFQNFVLNQTNDSGQKSLVSLSAKEVDASPIGAGEDIIEIFSYGCHFCERNEKNVDALEKRMPAGTKLVRLHYSLDTQNGLARFAPVFATLQVMGIEETYRQSAYDAVIKKKIDLGDPEKRTAWLEDNKINIDEYNKVSQSEKVKNLLDYMTRVTKYYNVNATPAYIVAKKWVALQDTDFPSFADKLISMLESHQVPEE
;
A
#
# COMPACT_ATOMS: atom_id res chain seq x y z
N MET A 1 -67.99 9.19 -5.72
CA MET A 1 -66.56 9.14 -6.09
C MET A 1 -65.59 9.27 -4.90
N LYS A 2 -65.86 10.05 -3.87
CA LYS A 2 -64.96 10.24 -2.69
C LYS A 2 -64.66 8.97 -1.88
N LYS A 3 -65.55 7.99 -1.78
CA LYS A 3 -65.37 6.75 -0.96
C LYS A 3 -64.33 5.75 -1.49
N ARG A 4 -63.89 5.87 -2.77
CA ARG A 4 -62.85 4.98 -3.38
C ARG A 4 -61.45 5.58 -3.38
N ILE A 5 -61.33 6.89 -3.20
CA ILE A 5 -60.02 7.59 -3.21
C ILE A 5 -59.26 7.38 -1.90
N LEU A 6 -59.93 7.33 -0.77
CA LEU A 6 -59.30 7.15 0.55
C LEU A 6 -58.52 5.82 0.68
N PRO A 7 -59.06 4.64 0.29
CA PRO A 7 -58.32 3.39 0.37
C PRO A 7 -57.12 3.35 -0.60
N ILE A 8 -57.19 3.99 -1.76
CA ILE A 8 -56.10 4.08 -2.71
C ILE A 8 -54.96 4.95 -2.10
N LEU A 9 -55.30 6.09 -1.53
CA LEU A 9 -54.32 6.97 -0.84
C LEU A 9 -53.63 6.26 0.35
N LEU A 10 -54.38 5.54 1.15
CA LEU A 10 -53.82 4.75 2.28
C LEU A 10 -52.88 3.65 1.76
N TYR A 11 -53.24 2.97 0.68
CA TYR A 11 -52.41 1.95 0.06
C TYR A 11 -51.11 2.52 -0.52
N THR A 12 -51.17 3.66 -1.22
CA THR A 12 -49.94 4.29 -1.74
C THR A 12 -49.01 4.79 -0.68
N VAL A 13 -49.53 5.37 0.41
CA VAL A 13 -48.72 5.78 1.58
C VAL A 13 -48.10 4.56 2.24
N PHE A 14 -48.83 3.47 2.42
CA PHE A 14 -48.32 2.22 3.01
C PHE A 14 -47.18 1.63 2.16
N VAL A 15 -47.35 1.55 0.86
CA VAL A 15 -46.29 1.06 -0.07
C VAL A 15 -45.06 1.96 -0.02
N ALA A 16 -45.24 3.28 0.00
CA ALA A 16 -44.12 4.23 0.08
C ALA A 16 -43.31 4.08 1.39
N VAL A 17 -44.00 3.93 2.52
CA VAL A 17 -43.36 3.72 3.82
C VAL A 17 -42.59 2.40 3.85
N ILE A 18 -43.18 1.30 3.38
CA ILE A 18 -42.50 0.01 3.33
C ILE A 18 -41.29 0.06 2.39
N SER A 19 -41.41 0.65 1.21
CA SER A 19 -40.26 0.84 0.31
C SER A 19 -39.15 1.63 0.96
N ALA A 20 -39.46 2.72 1.64
CA ALA A 20 -38.46 3.52 2.36
C ALA A 20 -37.76 2.72 3.45
N LEU A 21 -38.50 1.94 4.25
CA LEU A 21 -37.92 1.10 5.31
C LEU A 21 -37.03 0.01 4.75
N ILE A 22 -37.45 -0.67 3.68
CA ILE A 22 -36.66 -1.72 3.03
C ILE A 22 -35.37 -1.11 2.44
N THR A 23 -35.48 0.03 1.75
CA THR A 23 -34.33 0.71 1.16
C THR A 23 -33.35 1.18 2.24
N THR A 24 -33.86 1.74 3.33
CA THR A 24 -33.02 2.18 4.47
C THR A 24 -32.35 0.99 5.14
N ALA A 25 -33.06 -0.10 5.41
CA ALA A 25 -32.50 -1.31 5.98
C ALA A 25 -31.46 -1.96 5.06
N TRP A 26 -31.74 -2.00 3.77
CA TRP A 26 -30.78 -2.48 2.77
C TRP A 26 -29.53 -1.60 2.73
N PHE A 27 -29.69 -0.28 2.68
CA PHE A 27 -28.57 0.67 2.68
C PHE A 27 -27.73 0.56 3.95
N GLN A 28 -28.37 0.46 5.12
CA GLN A 28 -27.66 0.25 6.39
C GLN A 28 -26.89 -1.08 6.41
N ASN A 29 -27.51 -2.17 5.99
CA ASN A 29 -26.87 -3.49 6.04
C ASN A 29 -25.84 -3.73 4.94
N PHE A 30 -26.05 -3.22 3.72
CA PHE A 30 -25.17 -3.52 2.60
C PHE A 30 -24.22 -2.39 2.22
N VAL A 31 -24.50 -1.14 2.58
CA VAL A 31 -23.62 -0.03 2.27
C VAL A 31 -22.86 0.42 3.50
N LEU A 32 -23.55 0.68 4.60
CA LEU A 32 -22.86 1.19 5.81
C LEU A 32 -22.15 0.08 6.61
N ASN A 33 -22.72 -1.14 6.69
CA ASN A 33 -22.06 -2.24 7.38
C ASN A 33 -20.96 -2.91 6.54
N GLN A 34 -21.04 -2.89 5.20
CA GLN A 34 -19.89 -3.33 4.38
C GLN A 34 -18.72 -2.36 4.45
N THR A 35 -18.94 -1.07 4.70
CA THR A 35 -17.84 -0.14 4.99
C THR A 35 -17.18 -0.41 6.35
N ASN A 36 -17.89 -1.11 7.26
CA ASN A 36 -17.34 -1.50 8.58
C ASN A 36 -16.72 -2.90 8.58
N ASP A 37 -16.98 -3.77 7.60
CA ASP A 37 -16.49 -5.17 7.60
C ASP A 37 -15.45 -5.43 6.49
N SER A 38 -15.27 -4.51 5.54
CA SER A 38 -14.07 -4.42 4.70
C SER A 38 -12.98 -3.58 5.35
N GLY A 39 -13.15 -3.21 6.60
CA GLY A 39 -12.23 -2.44 7.42
C GLY A 39 -10.96 -3.23 7.68
N GLN A 40 -10.04 -3.19 6.74
CA GLN A 40 -8.65 -3.40 7.09
C GLN A 40 -8.35 -2.42 8.22
N LYS A 41 -8.10 -2.96 9.42
CA LYS A 41 -7.75 -2.13 10.58
C LYS A 41 -6.58 -1.26 10.16
N SER A 42 -6.68 0.05 10.38
CA SER A 42 -5.59 0.98 10.08
C SER A 42 -4.30 0.64 10.84
N LEU A 43 -4.43 -0.14 11.91
CA LEU A 43 -3.32 -0.62 12.72
C LEU A 43 -3.55 -2.07 13.16
N VAL A 44 -2.56 -2.93 12.89
CA VAL A 44 -2.50 -4.32 13.34
C VAL A 44 -1.23 -4.51 14.17
N SER A 45 -1.35 -5.15 15.34
CA SER A 45 -0.22 -5.47 16.21
C SER A 45 0.05 -6.97 16.21
N LEU A 46 1.31 -7.34 16.08
CA LEU A 46 1.80 -8.71 16.15
C LEU A 46 2.13 -9.07 17.60
N SER A 47 1.95 -10.35 17.98
CA SER A 47 2.40 -10.90 19.25
C SER A 47 3.94 -10.99 19.32
N ALA A 48 4.50 -11.09 20.51
CA ALA A 48 5.96 -11.25 20.69
C ALA A 48 6.53 -12.45 19.91
N LYS A 49 5.81 -13.58 19.87
CA LYS A 49 6.20 -14.76 19.09
C LYS A 49 6.25 -14.48 17.59
N GLU A 50 5.32 -13.70 17.07
CA GLU A 50 5.32 -13.30 15.65
C GLU A 50 6.44 -12.30 15.37
N VAL A 51 6.72 -11.36 16.28
CA VAL A 51 7.85 -10.44 16.14
C VAL A 51 9.18 -11.22 16.07
N ASP A 52 9.37 -12.21 16.93
CA ASP A 52 10.59 -13.04 16.95
C ASP A 52 10.76 -13.89 15.67
N ALA A 53 9.63 -14.32 15.06
CA ALA A 53 9.61 -15.10 13.83
C ALA A 53 9.64 -14.23 12.55
N SER A 54 9.70 -12.91 12.67
CA SER A 54 9.66 -11.98 11.56
C SER A 54 10.83 -12.19 10.58
N PRO A 55 10.58 -12.15 9.26
CA PRO A 55 11.63 -12.22 8.25
C PRO A 55 12.47 -10.94 8.17
N ILE A 56 12.05 -9.86 8.84
CA ILE A 56 12.72 -8.55 8.82
C ILE A 56 14.05 -8.62 9.59
N GLY A 57 15.11 -8.10 8.99
CA GLY A 57 16.45 -8.05 9.58
C GLY A 57 16.57 -7.07 10.76
N ALA A 58 17.73 -7.07 11.40
CA ALA A 58 18.09 -6.04 12.37
C ALA A 58 18.39 -4.72 11.63
N GLY A 59 17.97 -3.58 12.20
CA GLY A 59 18.23 -2.25 11.63
C GLY A 59 17.28 -1.86 10.49
N GLU A 60 16.17 -2.56 10.31
CA GLU A 60 15.06 -2.17 9.46
C GLU A 60 13.88 -1.78 10.38
N ASP A 61 13.85 -0.51 10.79
CA ASP A 61 13.02 -0.05 11.89
C ASP A 61 11.63 0.36 11.45
N ILE A 62 11.55 1.03 10.28
CA ILE A 62 10.30 1.27 9.56
C ILE A 62 10.47 0.73 8.14
N ILE A 63 9.52 -0.09 7.69
CA ILE A 63 9.45 -0.54 6.29
C ILE A 63 8.21 0.05 5.65
N GLU A 64 8.39 0.77 4.56
CA GLU A 64 7.32 1.13 3.66
C GLU A 64 7.15 0.04 2.60
N ILE A 65 5.95 -0.56 2.51
CA ILE A 65 5.57 -1.40 1.38
C ILE A 65 4.80 -0.54 0.39
N PHE A 66 5.39 -0.31 -0.78
CA PHE A 66 4.84 0.54 -1.82
C PHE A 66 4.76 -0.16 -3.18
N SER A 67 4.26 0.52 -4.20
CA SER A 67 4.33 0.08 -5.60
C SER A 67 4.40 1.27 -6.54
N TYR A 68 5.15 1.14 -7.64
CA TYR A 68 5.14 2.13 -8.72
C TYR A 68 3.75 2.34 -9.37
N GLY A 69 2.83 1.38 -9.20
CA GLY A 69 1.43 1.52 -9.65
C GLY A 69 0.50 2.19 -8.63
N CYS A 70 1.01 2.54 -7.45
CA CYS A 70 0.22 3.08 -6.34
C CYS A 70 0.17 4.62 -6.38
N HIS A 71 -0.98 5.19 -6.71
CA HIS A 71 -1.19 6.65 -6.71
C HIS A 71 -1.00 7.32 -5.35
N PHE A 72 -1.37 6.64 -4.27
CA PHE A 72 -1.19 7.17 -2.92
C PHE A 72 0.28 7.17 -2.51
N CYS A 73 1.04 6.16 -2.95
CA CYS A 73 2.48 6.11 -2.72
C CYS A 73 3.19 7.27 -3.43
N GLU A 74 2.91 7.48 -4.74
CA GLU A 74 3.48 8.58 -5.52
C GLU A 74 3.20 9.95 -4.88
N ARG A 75 1.97 10.19 -4.44
CA ARG A 75 1.61 11.45 -3.79
C ARG A 75 2.33 11.69 -2.47
N ASN A 76 2.68 10.64 -1.75
CA ASN A 76 3.32 10.73 -0.45
C ASN A 76 4.85 10.71 -0.50
N GLU A 77 5.49 10.60 -1.67
CA GLU A 77 6.96 10.52 -1.79
C GLU A 77 7.69 11.59 -0.95
N LYS A 78 7.34 12.86 -1.13
CA LYS A 78 7.95 13.96 -0.37
C LYS A 78 7.70 13.86 1.14
N ASN A 79 6.57 13.32 1.54
CA ASN A 79 6.20 13.12 2.93
C ASN A 79 7.01 11.98 3.54
N VAL A 80 7.24 10.89 2.79
CA VAL A 80 8.09 9.77 3.23
C VAL A 80 9.53 10.21 3.36
N ASP A 81 10.05 11.03 2.42
CA ASP A 81 11.38 11.63 2.53
C ASP A 81 11.50 12.56 3.77
N ALA A 82 10.42 13.26 4.12
CA ALA A 82 10.37 14.08 5.32
C ALA A 82 10.31 13.23 6.61
N LEU A 83 9.58 12.11 6.59
CA LEU A 83 9.56 11.15 7.68
C LEU A 83 10.97 10.58 7.91
N GLU A 84 11.66 10.13 6.86
CA GLU A 84 13.01 9.57 6.96
C GLU A 84 14.00 10.53 7.64
N LYS A 85 13.95 11.82 7.27
CA LYS A 85 14.81 12.87 7.87
C LYS A 85 14.50 13.15 9.35
N ARG A 86 13.32 12.77 9.82
CA ARG A 86 12.86 12.99 11.20
C ARG A 86 13.03 11.75 12.08
N MET A 87 13.41 10.62 11.51
CA MET A 87 13.60 9.39 12.27
C MET A 87 14.70 9.55 13.33
N PRO A 88 14.56 8.85 14.47
CA PRO A 88 15.58 8.85 15.52
C PRO A 88 16.96 8.43 14.99
N ALA A 89 18.02 9.00 15.56
CA ALA A 89 19.37 8.69 15.16
C ALA A 89 19.67 7.18 15.32
N GLY A 90 20.23 6.58 14.28
CA GLY A 90 20.56 5.15 14.27
C GLY A 90 19.43 4.23 13.79
N THR A 91 18.24 4.78 13.53
CA THR A 91 17.12 4.02 12.91
C THR A 91 17.07 4.23 11.41
N LYS A 92 16.42 3.31 10.68
CA LYS A 92 16.34 3.34 9.21
C LYS A 92 14.92 3.11 8.73
N LEU A 93 14.55 3.87 7.70
CA LEU A 93 13.42 3.58 6.84
C LEU A 93 13.90 2.78 5.63
N VAL A 94 13.28 1.64 5.38
CA VAL A 94 13.56 0.78 4.23
C VAL A 94 12.32 0.74 3.35
N ARG A 95 12.49 0.90 2.05
CA ARG A 95 11.40 0.79 1.08
C ARG A 95 11.47 -0.56 0.40
N LEU A 96 10.35 -1.29 0.41
CA LEU A 96 10.18 -2.55 -0.27
C LEU A 96 8.98 -2.45 -1.22
N HIS A 97 9.12 -3.01 -2.39
CA HIS A 97 8.01 -3.03 -3.34
C HIS A 97 7.06 -4.18 -3.00
N TYR A 98 5.74 -3.94 -3.07
CA TYR A 98 4.73 -4.99 -3.00
C TYR A 98 5.00 -6.05 -4.07
N SER A 99 5.10 -7.34 -3.69
CA SER A 99 5.62 -8.39 -4.58
C SER A 99 4.86 -9.73 -4.55
N LEU A 100 3.65 -9.76 -4.00
CA LEU A 100 2.78 -10.93 -4.17
C LEU A 100 2.25 -10.97 -5.60
N ASP A 101 2.48 -12.07 -6.31
CA ASP A 101 2.06 -12.26 -7.69
C ASP A 101 2.63 -11.20 -8.67
N THR A 102 3.93 -11.29 -8.94
CA THR A 102 4.65 -10.36 -9.84
C THR A 102 4.17 -10.37 -11.31
N GLN A 103 3.20 -11.22 -11.65
CA GLN A 103 2.59 -11.22 -12.98
C GLN A 103 1.45 -10.20 -13.10
N ASN A 104 0.85 -9.78 -11.99
CA ASN A 104 -0.38 -9.01 -11.99
C ASN A 104 -0.36 -7.82 -11.03
N GLY A 105 -1.27 -6.88 -11.27
CA GLY A 105 -1.60 -5.78 -10.38
C GLY A 105 -0.40 -4.95 -9.94
N LEU A 106 -0.39 -4.55 -8.67
CA LEU A 106 0.66 -3.70 -8.10
C LEU A 106 2.03 -4.41 -8.01
N ALA A 107 2.04 -5.74 -7.86
CA ALA A 107 3.26 -6.52 -7.74
C ALA A 107 4.06 -6.63 -9.05
N ARG A 108 3.41 -6.37 -10.20
CA ARG A 108 4.00 -6.48 -11.54
C ARG A 108 5.28 -5.66 -11.73
N PHE A 109 5.45 -4.60 -10.97
CA PHE A 109 6.60 -3.72 -11.06
C PHE A 109 7.73 -4.05 -10.07
N ALA A 110 7.53 -5.04 -9.20
CA ALA A 110 8.54 -5.45 -8.22
C ALA A 110 9.88 -5.90 -8.85
N PRO A 111 9.92 -6.61 -10.00
CA PRO A 111 11.18 -6.95 -10.65
C PRO A 111 11.97 -5.71 -11.12
N VAL A 112 11.27 -4.66 -11.58
CA VAL A 112 11.91 -3.39 -11.97
C VAL A 112 12.53 -2.72 -10.76
N PHE A 113 11.76 -2.58 -9.68
CA PHE A 113 12.27 -2.03 -8.42
C PHE A 113 13.49 -2.81 -7.92
N ALA A 114 13.40 -4.14 -7.83
CA ALA A 114 14.48 -4.97 -7.32
C ALA A 114 15.76 -4.83 -8.15
N THR A 115 15.61 -4.73 -9.47
CA THR A 115 16.76 -4.54 -10.37
C THR A 115 17.41 -3.17 -10.16
N LEU A 116 16.63 -2.09 -10.15
CA LEU A 116 17.15 -0.73 -9.92
C LEU A 116 17.77 -0.59 -8.52
N GLN A 117 17.19 -1.25 -7.51
CA GLN A 117 17.72 -1.27 -6.14
C GLN A 117 19.08 -1.97 -6.07
N VAL A 118 19.22 -3.14 -6.72
CA VAL A 118 20.50 -3.86 -6.78
C VAL A 118 21.55 -3.11 -7.59
N MET A 119 21.14 -2.34 -8.60
CA MET A 119 22.02 -1.42 -9.34
C MET A 119 22.41 -0.17 -8.53
N GLY A 120 21.75 0.10 -7.41
CA GLY A 120 21.99 1.30 -6.59
C GLY A 120 21.48 2.59 -7.20
N ILE A 121 20.53 2.53 -8.12
CA ILE A 121 20.00 3.69 -8.86
C ILE A 121 18.50 3.91 -8.65
N GLU A 122 17.84 3.10 -7.81
CA GLU A 122 16.39 3.14 -7.61
C GLU A 122 15.92 4.53 -7.16
N GLU A 123 16.55 5.12 -6.18
CA GLU A 123 16.19 6.44 -5.66
C GLU A 123 16.24 7.52 -6.77
N THR A 124 17.23 7.46 -7.63
CA THR A 124 17.39 8.41 -8.76
C THR A 124 16.23 8.31 -9.76
N TYR A 125 15.75 7.09 -10.03
CA TYR A 125 14.76 6.85 -11.08
C TYR A 125 13.36 6.56 -10.54
N ARG A 126 13.13 6.57 -9.23
CA ARG A 126 11.84 6.30 -8.59
C ARG A 126 10.73 7.19 -9.13
N GLN A 127 10.95 8.50 -9.17
CA GLN A 127 9.94 9.42 -9.68
C GLN A 127 9.65 9.18 -11.17
N SER A 128 10.68 8.87 -11.98
CA SER A 128 10.50 8.53 -13.39
C SER A 128 9.70 7.23 -13.57
N ALA A 129 9.89 6.23 -12.70
CA ALA A 129 9.12 4.99 -12.72
C ALA A 129 7.64 5.23 -12.35
N TYR A 130 7.37 6.03 -11.32
CA TYR A 130 6.00 6.46 -11.01
C TYR A 130 5.35 7.22 -12.18
N ASP A 131 6.05 8.16 -12.76
CA ASP A 131 5.54 8.95 -13.89
C ASP A 131 5.25 8.07 -15.11
N ALA A 132 6.10 7.10 -15.39
CA ALA A 132 5.88 6.13 -16.45
C ALA A 132 4.60 5.33 -16.21
N VAL A 133 4.47 4.69 -15.04
CA VAL A 133 3.37 3.80 -14.75
C VAL A 133 2.05 4.57 -14.53
N ILE A 134 2.09 5.62 -13.71
CA ILE A 134 0.87 6.31 -13.25
C ILE A 134 0.39 7.34 -14.26
N LYS A 135 1.29 8.21 -14.76
CA LYS A 135 0.92 9.35 -15.60
C LYS A 135 0.88 8.96 -17.09
N LYS A 136 1.94 8.28 -17.56
CA LYS A 136 2.06 7.89 -18.96
C LYS A 136 1.40 6.56 -19.30
N LYS A 137 0.94 5.79 -18.28
CA LYS A 137 0.33 4.45 -18.44
C LYS A 137 1.24 3.44 -19.15
N ILE A 138 2.56 3.58 -18.95
CA ILE A 138 3.55 2.65 -19.47
C ILE A 138 3.64 1.46 -18.51
N ASP A 139 3.39 0.28 -19.02
CA ASP A 139 3.54 -0.96 -18.26
C ASP A 139 5.02 -1.37 -18.21
N LEU A 140 5.71 -0.98 -17.14
CA LEU A 140 7.12 -1.35 -16.94
C LEU A 140 7.31 -2.86 -16.67
N GLY A 141 6.24 -3.62 -16.45
CA GLY A 141 6.27 -5.08 -16.42
C GLY A 141 6.42 -5.70 -17.81
N ASP A 142 6.05 -4.96 -18.86
CA ASP A 142 6.22 -5.37 -20.25
C ASP A 142 7.68 -5.15 -20.69
N PRO A 143 8.36 -6.16 -21.27
CA PRO A 143 9.78 -6.07 -21.64
C PRO A 143 10.09 -4.97 -22.68
N GLU A 144 9.24 -4.80 -23.70
CA GLU A 144 9.49 -3.82 -24.77
C GLU A 144 9.32 -2.40 -24.23
N LYS A 145 8.22 -2.16 -23.51
CA LYS A 145 7.94 -0.85 -22.91
C LYS A 145 8.96 -0.47 -21.85
N ARG A 146 9.42 -1.45 -21.07
CA ARG A 146 10.50 -1.25 -20.10
C ARG A 146 11.82 -0.90 -20.80
N THR A 147 12.17 -1.58 -21.89
CA THR A 147 13.38 -1.27 -22.66
C THR A 147 13.34 0.17 -23.18
N ALA A 148 12.24 0.60 -23.77
CA ALA A 148 12.08 1.98 -24.21
C ALA A 148 12.20 2.99 -23.05
N TRP A 149 11.63 2.68 -21.88
CA TRP A 149 11.76 3.53 -20.68
C TRP A 149 13.21 3.59 -20.16
N LEU A 150 13.96 2.48 -20.21
CA LEU A 150 15.38 2.45 -19.84
C LEU A 150 16.21 3.34 -20.79
N GLU A 151 15.96 3.27 -22.11
CA GLU A 151 16.61 4.12 -23.12
C GLU A 151 16.34 5.61 -22.87
N ASP A 152 15.07 5.97 -22.68
CA ASP A 152 14.65 7.36 -22.40
C ASP A 152 15.34 7.94 -21.16
N ASN A 153 15.58 7.10 -20.15
CA ASN A 153 16.26 7.48 -18.92
C ASN A 153 17.79 7.29 -18.97
N LYS A 154 18.36 6.88 -20.11
CA LYS A 154 19.79 6.62 -20.28
C LYS A 154 20.37 5.59 -19.32
N ILE A 155 19.55 4.62 -18.91
CA ILE A 155 19.98 3.48 -18.11
C ILE A 155 20.61 2.44 -19.04
N ASN A 156 21.77 1.91 -18.66
CA ASN A 156 22.44 0.89 -19.46
C ASN A 156 21.63 -0.40 -19.51
N ILE A 157 21.11 -0.76 -20.68
CA ILE A 157 20.20 -1.90 -20.88
C ILE A 157 20.92 -3.22 -20.65
N ASP A 158 22.17 -3.35 -21.11
CA ASP A 158 22.93 -4.59 -20.97
C ASP A 158 23.24 -4.87 -19.50
N GLU A 159 23.61 -3.83 -18.77
CA GLU A 159 23.81 -3.91 -17.31
C GLU A 159 22.51 -4.23 -16.59
N TYR A 160 21.41 -3.55 -16.91
CA TYR A 160 20.08 -3.81 -16.36
C TYR A 160 19.69 -5.30 -16.57
N ASN A 161 19.80 -5.77 -17.82
CA ASN A 161 19.45 -7.16 -18.15
C ASN A 161 20.31 -8.18 -17.40
N LYS A 162 21.62 -7.92 -17.30
CA LYS A 162 22.54 -8.77 -16.52
C LYS A 162 22.16 -8.78 -15.03
N VAL A 163 21.90 -7.61 -14.44
CA VAL A 163 21.58 -7.50 -13.02
C VAL A 163 20.20 -8.10 -12.73
N SER A 164 19.21 -7.92 -13.60
CA SER A 164 17.85 -8.45 -13.43
C SER A 164 17.78 -9.98 -13.27
N GLN A 165 18.77 -10.69 -13.81
CA GLN A 165 18.88 -12.14 -13.73
C GLN A 165 19.77 -12.62 -12.56
N SER A 166 20.32 -11.70 -11.78
CA SER A 166 21.27 -12.03 -10.70
C SER A 166 20.57 -12.64 -9.50
N GLU A 167 21.33 -13.45 -8.74
CA GLU A 167 20.87 -13.99 -7.45
C GLU A 167 20.51 -12.89 -6.44
N LYS A 168 21.16 -11.72 -6.52
CA LYS A 168 20.82 -10.59 -5.65
C LYS A 168 19.39 -10.10 -5.88
N VAL A 169 18.97 -9.98 -7.14
CA VAL A 169 17.58 -9.59 -7.49
C VAL A 169 16.59 -10.66 -7.06
N LYS A 170 16.88 -11.93 -7.31
CA LYS A 170 16.04 -13.05 -6.87
C LYS A 170 15.86 -13.06 -5.34
N ASN A 171 16.95 -12.91 -4.60
CA ASN A 171 16.94 -12.87 -3.15
C ASN A 171 16.15 -11.68 -2.60
N LEU A 172 16.26 -10.49 -3.25
CA LEU A 172 15.48 -9.32 -2.87
C LEU A 172 13.98 -9.50 -3.15
N LEU A 173 13.62 -10.07 -4.31
CA LEU A 173 12.23 -10.41 -4.63
C LEU A 173 11.64 -11.40 -3.62
N ASP A 174 12.40 -12.44 -3.29
CA ASP A 174 12.02 -13.43 -2.29
C ASP A 174 11.85 -12.79 -0.90
N TYR A 175 12.74 -11.89 -0.51
CA TYR A 175 12.66 -11.17 0.76
C TYR A 175 11.39 -10.30 0.80
N MET A 176 11.16 -9.48 -0.23
CA MET A 176 9.95 -8.65 -0.35
C MET A 176 8.68 -9.49 -0.28
N THR A 177 8.66 -10.64 -0.96
CA THR A 177 7.51 -11.55 -0.96
C THR A 177 7.27 -12.17 0.42
N ARG A 178 8.34 -12.60 1.12
CA ARG A 178 8.22 -13.11 2.50
C ARG A 178 7.70 -12.06 3.45
N VAL A 179 8.23 -10.82 3.40
CA VAL A 179 7.77 -9.72 4.25
C VAL A 179 6.30 -9.40 3.96
N THR A 180 5.94 -9.17 2.70
CA THR A 180 4.56 -8.86 2.29
C THR A 180 3.57 -9.92 2.76
N LYS A 181 3.94 -11.20 2.59
CA LYS A 181 3.10 -12.35 3.00
C LYS A 181 3.01 -12.48 4.51
N TYR A 182 4.14 -12.36 5.22
CA TYR A 182 4.20 -12.53 6.67
C TYR A 182 3.32 -11.51 7.39
N TYR A 183 3.38 -10.26 6.97
CA TYR A 183 2.61 -9.16 7.55
C TYR A 183 1.20 -9.02 6.94
N ASN A 184 0.79 -9.96 6.07
CA ASN A 184 -0.51 -9.95 5.40
C ASN A 184 -0.84 -8.59 4.75
N VAL A 185 0.17 -7.96 4.14
CA VAL A 185 -0.01 -6.67 3.47
C VAL A 185 -0.82 -6.87 2.20
N ASN A 186 -1.98 -6.24 2.11
CA ASN A 186 -2.91 -6.34 0.98
C ASN A 186 -3.28 -4.96 0.37
N ALA A 187 -2.71 -3.89 0.90
CA ALA A 187 -2.87 -2.53 0.39
C ALA A 187 -1.52 -1.78 0.44
N THR A 188 -1.38 -0.75 -0.39
CA THR A 188 -0.22 0.14 -0.42
C THR A 188 -0.66 1.61 -0.41
N PRO A 189 0.08 2.52 0.25
CA PRO A 189 1.24 2.25 1.09
C PRO A 189 0.87 1.58 2.41
N ALA A 190 1.72 0.69 2.92
CA ALA A 190 1.63 0.12 4.25
C ALA A 190 2.97 0.29 4.96
N TYR A 191 2.96 0.49 6.27
CA TYR A 191 4.16 0.73 7.06
C TYR A 191 4.29 -0.33 8.13
N ILE A 192 5.42 -1.03 8.17
CA ILE A 192 5.74 -1.98 9.24
C ILE A 192 6.72 -1.27 10.18
N VAL A 193 6.32 -1.13 11.46
CA VAL A 193 7.10 -0.41 12.48
C VAL A 193 7.60 -1.38 13.53
N ALA A 194 8.91 -1.34 13.81
CA ALA A 194 9.59 -2.13 14.82
C ALA A 194 9.25 -3.63 14.74
N LYS A 195 9.00 -4.18 13.55
CA LYS A 195 8.55 -5.58 13.28
C LYS A 195 7.22 -5.96 13.95
N LYS A 196 6.61 -5.06 14.68
CA LYS A 196 5.48 -5.33 15.56
C LYS A 196 4.16 -4.82 15.02
N TRP A 197 4.16 -3.72 14.31
CA TRP A 197 2.92 -3.10 13.84
C TRP A 197 2.88 -2.98 12.33
N VAL A 198 1.70 -3.23 11.78
CA VAL A 198 1.37 -2.88 10.39
C VAL A 198 0.40 -1.72 10.44
N ALA A 199 0.79 -0.56 9.92
CA ALA A 199 0.00 0.66 9.91
C ALA A 199 -0.35 1.07 8.48
N LEU A 200 -1.62 1.45 8.27
CA LEU A 200 -2.09 2.13 7.07
C LEU A 200 -2.35 3.58 7.43
N GLN A 201 -2.13 4.48 6.49
CA GLN A 201 -2.40 5.90 6.71
C GLN A 201 -3.89 6.12 6.99
N ASP A 202 -4.21 6.61 8.18
CA ASP A 202 -5.56 6.86 8.69
C ASP A 202 -5.84 8.35 8.97
N THR A 203 -4.81 9.19 8.91
CA THR A 203 -4.87 10.64 9.11
C THR A 203 -4.08 11.35 8.02
N ASP A 204 -3.94 12.68 8.11
CA ASP A 204 -2.97 13.39 7.28
C ASP A 204 -1.55 12.86 7.50
N PHE A 205 -0.69 12.95 6.49
CA PHE A 205 0.61 12.29 6.57
C PHE A 205 1.52 12.84 7.68
N PRO A 206 1.58 14.16 7.99
CA PRO A 206 2.36 14.66 9.11
C PRO A 206 1.97 14.02 10.45
N SER A 207 0.68 13.96 10.77
CA SER A 207 0.16 13.32 11.98
C SER A 207 0.44 11.80 11.99
N PHE A 208 0.26 11.15 10.85
CA PHE A 208 0.60 9.75 10.68
C PHE A 208 2.10 9.46 10.89
N ALA A 209 2.97 10.32 10.35
CA ALA A 209 4.41 10.21 10.55
C ALA A 209 4.81 10.36 12.02
N ASP A 210 4.19 11.30 12.76
CA ASP A 210 4.38 11.46 14.21
C ASP A 210 3.99 10.18 14.96
N LYS A 211 2.87 9.55 14.57
CA LYS A 211 2.42 8.27 15.11
C LYS A 211 3.46 7.16 14.87
N LEU A 212 3.98 7.02 13.64
CA LEU A 212 5.00 6.01 13.32
C LEU A 212 6.29 6.21 14.14
N ILE A 213 6.77 7.45 14.27
CA ILE A 213 7.97 7.78 15.07
C ILE A 213 7.72 7.46 16.55
N SER A 214 6.59 7.87 17.09
CA SER A 214 6.23 7.60 18.49
C SER A 214 6.15 6.10 18.78
N MET A 215 5.58 5.30 17.87
CA MET A 215 5.51 3.84 17.98
C MET A 215 6.92 3.21 17.96
N LEU A 216 7.83 3.76 17.15
CA LEU A 216 9.21 3.30 17.08
C LEU A 216 9.97 3.60 18.38
N GLU A 217 9.81 4.81 18.95
CA GLU A 217 10.54 5.26 20.16
C GLU A 217 10.00 4.64 21.44
N SER A 218 8.68 4.63 21.60
CA SER A 218 8.04 4.16 22.84
C SER A 218 7.78 2.65 22.87
N HIS A 219 7.85 1.98 21.73
CA HIS A 219 7.35 0.62 21.52
C HIS A 219 5.89 0.42 21.97
N GLN A 220 5.10 1.49 21.93
CA GLN A 220 3.68 1.55 22.27
C GLN A 220 2.90 2.29 21.18
N VAL A 221 1.62 2.00 21.08
CA VAL A 221 0.70 2.79 20.24
C VAL A 221 0.35 4.05 21.03
N PRO A 222 0.48 5.26 20.44
CA PRO A 222 -0.01 6.48 21.08
C PRO A 222 -1.50 6.37 21.43
N GLU A 223 -1.88 6.82 22.61
CA GLU A 223 -3.30 6.99 22.98
C GLU A 223 -3.87 8.15 22.15
N GLU A 224 -5.08 7.97 21.60
CA GLU A 224 -5.81 9.00 20.85
C GLU A 224 -6.34 10.11 21.77
#